data_9b559d26f0e4d0a64ae11ec856eb8a46
#
_entry.id   9b559d26f0e4d0a64ae11ec856eb8a46
#
_cell.length_a   1.000
_cell.length_b   1.000
_cell.length_c   1.000
_cell.angle_alpha   90.00
_cell.angle_beta   90.00
_cell.angle_gamma   90.00
#
_symmetry.space_group_name_H-M   'P 1'
#
loop_
_entity.id
_entity.type
_entity.pdbx_description
1 polymer ?
#
loop_
_entity_poly.entity_id
_entity_poly.type
_entity_poly.pdbx_seq_one_letter_code
_entity_poly.pdbx_strand_id
1 'polypeptide(L)'
;MTWHAKRTGGYGRLSTEATDNAQEAASILINEYGWTLEACCGALGNMQYEVGFNPWRWQADNILSQSDARTAGSSHGYGLIGWTPARKYQFNNATWNGVVLFPDYNQESYPGYGPNWSDIPGLETDGAAQVKLIAEGVRRSNPNLYLQRSGHVSASTYVTLTNVNKAASEWWWCVEYSASSESIPTRQLYARELYEWLKEHGWQPSGSTPKIWLLSKKWYRL
;
A
#
# COMPACT_ATOMS: atom_id res chain seq x y z
N MET A 1 -5.04 -9.96 -11.97
CA MET A 1 -5.72 -8.70 -11.61
C MET A 1 -4.76 -7.58 -11.94
N THR A 2 -5.22 -6.40 -12.22
CA THR A 2 -4.40 -5.31 -12.75
C THR A 2 -4.47 -4.13 -11.80
N TRP A 3 -3.34 -3.53 -11.46
CA TRP A 3 -3.30 -2.32 -10.67
C TRP A 3 -3.95 -1.16 -11.42
N HIS A 4 -4.76 -0.38 -10.73
CA HIS A 4 -5.32 0.86 -11.24
C HIS A 4 -4.54 2.04 -10.72
N ALA A 5 -4.27 3.01 -11.58
CA ALA A 5 -3.67 4.27 -11.20
C ALA A 5 -4.24 5.42 -12.02
N LYS A 6 -4.18 6.61 -11.47
CA LYS A 6 -4.61 7.82 -12.14
C LYS A 6 -3.73 9.01 -11.75
N ARG A 7 -3.74 10.01 -12.60
CA ARG A 7 -2.84 11.16 -12.50
C ARG A 7 -3.00 11.95 -11.22
N THR A 8 -4.23 12.17 -10.77
CA THR A 8 -4.54 12.99 -9.61
C THR A 8 -5.63 12.36 -8.78
N GLY A 9 -5.64 12.66 -7.50
CA GLY A 9 -6.62 12.18 -6.56
C GLY A 9 -6.53 10.70 -6.24
N GLY A 10 -7.37 10.25 -5.35
CA GLY A 10 -7.53 8.84 -4.96
C GLY A 10 -8.81 8.23 -5.54
N TYR A 11 -8.93 6.93 -5.44
CA TYR A 11 -10.16 6.21 -5.75
C TYR A 11 -11.16 6.33 -4.60
N GLY A 12 -12.44 6.29 -4.92
CA GLY A 12 -13.50 6.24 -3.93
C GLY A 12 -13.41 4.99 -3.06
N ARG A 13 -13.83 5.13 -1.81
CA ARG A 13 -13.87 4.01 -0.86
C ARG A 13 -14.73 2.88 -1.43
N LEU A 14 -14.17 1.67 -1.48
CA LEU A 14 -14.80 0.49 -2.06
C LEU A 14 -15.24 0.64 -3.53
N SER A 15 -14.66 1.60 -4.28
CA SER A 15 -14.80 1.57 -5.74
C SER A 15 -14.12 0.33 -6.32
N THR A 16 -14.47 -0.04 -7.55
CA THR A 16 -13.86 -1.21 -8.22
C THR A 16 -12.34 -1.09 -8.23
N GLU A 17 -11.81 0.06 -8.60
CA GLU A 17 -10.36 0.29 -8.67
C GLU A 17 -9.69 0.20 -7.30
N ALA A 18 -10.31 0.75 -6.26
CA ALA A 18 -9.78 0.69 -4.91
C ALA A 18 -9.76 -0.76 -4.39
N THR A 19 -10.82 -1.52 -4.64
CA THR A 19 -10.92 -2.91 -4.20
C THR A 19 -10.02 -3.85 -4.99
N ASP A 20 -9.84 -3.63 -6.28
CA ASP A 20 -8.87 -4.38 -7.09
C ASP A 20 -7.44 -4.15 -6.59
N ASN A 21 -7.05 -2.90 -6.38
CA ASN A 21 -5.74 -2.57 -5.81
C ASN A 21 -5.56 -3.14 -4.40
N ALA A 22 -6.62 -3.12 -3.56
CA ALA A 22 -6.58 -3.70 -2.24
C ALA A 22 -6.41 -5.23 -2.28
N GLN A 23 -7.05 -5.92 -3.22
CA GLN A 23 -6.87 -7.37 -3.41
C GLN A 23 -5.44 -7.72 -3.82
N GLU A 24 -4.86 -6.96 -4.76
CA GLU A 24 -3.47 -7.15 -5.17
C GLU A 24 -2.50 -6.94 -4.00
N ALA A 25 -2.68 -5.86 -3.24
CA ALA A 25 -1.90 -5.59 -2.05
C ALA A 25 -2.05 -6.70 -1.00
N ALA A 26 -3.28 -7.15 -0.73
CA ALA A 26 -3.56 -8.23 0.20
C ALA A 26 -2.92 -9.55 -0.26
N SER A 27 -2.93 -9.83 -1.57
CA SER A 27 -2.26 -11.01 -2.13
C SER A 27 -0.78 -11.03 -1.79
N ILE A 28 -0.11 -9.90 -1.96
CA ILE A 28 1.31 -9.77 -1.63
C ILE A 28 1.52 -9.90 -0.11
N LEU A 29 0.85 -9.05 0.68
CA LEU A 29 1.07 -8.99 2.13
C LEU A 29 0.76 -10.32 2.84
N ILE A 30 -0.32 -10.98 2.47
CA ILE A 30 -0.77 -12.21 3.13
C ILE A 30 -0.05 -13.43 2.55
N ASN A 31 -0.06 -13.62 1.21
CA ASN A 31 0.43 -14.85 0.61
C ASN A 31 1.95 -14.89 0.49
N GLU A 32 2.61 -13.75 0.23
CA GLU A 32 4.08 -13.72 0.10
C GLU A 32 4.78 -13.42 1.43
N TYR A 33 4.16 -12.58 2.28
CA TYR A 33 4.79 -12.10 3.52
C TYR A 33 4.15 -12.62 4.81
N GLY A 34 3.08 -13.39 4.73
CA GLY A 34 2.47 -14.07 5.87
C GLY A 34 1.75 -13.17 6.87
N TRP A 35 1.30 -11.98 6.45
CA TRP A 35 0.53 -11.11 7.33
C TRP A 35 -0.84 -11.70 7.62
N THR A 36 -1.36 -11.41 8.80
CA THR A 36 -2.77 -11.69 9.11
C THR A 36 -3.68 -10.80 8.26
N LEU A 37 -4.90 -11.24 7.99
CA LEU A 37 -5.89 -10.43 7.27
C LEU A 37 -6.16 -9.12 8.01
N GLU A 38 -6.21 -9.15 9.33
CA GLU A 38 -6.45 -8.00 10.19
C GLU A 38 -5.30 -6.99 10.13
N ALA A 39 -4.05 -7.44 10.19
CA ALA A 39 -2.88 -6.58 10.05
C ALA A 39 -2.82 -5.96 8.64
N CYS A 40 -3.07 -6.77 7.61
CA CYS A 40 -3.17 -6.31 6.23
C CYS A 40 -4.22 -5.21 6.10
N CYS A 41 -5.46 -5.45 6.54
CA CYS A 41 -6.54 -4.46 6.45
C CYS A 41 -6.25 -3.20 7.26
N GLY A 42 -5.54 -3.31 8.38
CA GLY A 42 -5.07 -2.15 9.13
C GLY A 42 -4.19 -1.22 8.29
N ALA A 43 -3.22 -1.77 7.57
CA ALA A 43 -2.37 -1.02 6.64
C ALA A 43 -3.18 -0.48 5.45
N LEU A 44 -4.03 -1.33 4.85
CA LEU A 44 -4.86 -0.94 3.69
C LEU A 44 -5.84 0.19 4.01
N GLY A 45 -6.44 0.22 5.22
CA GLY A 45 -7.31 1.31 5.65
C GLY A 45 -6.57 2.65 5.74
N ASN A 46 -5.30 2.62 6.12
CA ASN A 46 -4.43 3.80 6.09
C ASN A 46 -4.11 4.23 4.65
N MET A 47 -3.75 3.31 3.76
CA MET A 47 -3.51 3.60 2.34
C MET A 47 -4.76 4.18 1.65
N GLN A 48 -5.94 3.67 1.99
CA GLN A 48 -7.21 4.24 1.50
C GLN A 48 -7.39 5.67 1.98
N TYR A 49 -7.06 5.96 3.23
CA TYR A 49 -7.17 7.31 3.79
C TYR A 49 -6.18 8.28 3.13
N GLU A 50 -4.92 7.88 2.99
CA GLU A 50 -3.85 8.75 2.46
C GLU A 50 -4.02 9.05 0.97
N VAL A 51 -4.23 8.03 0.17
CA VAL A 51 -4.12 8.15 -1.29
C VAL A 51 -5.28 7.52 -2.06
N GLY A 52 -6.30 6.99 -1.37
CA GLY A 52 -7.40 6.28 -2.01
C GLY A 52 -6.90 5.14 -2.91
N PHE A 53 -5.92 4.35 -2.45
CA PHE A 53 -5.28 3.26 -3.19
C PHE A 53 -4.68 3.62 -4.56
N ASN A 54 -4.43 4.92 -4.81
CA ASN A 54 -3.76 5.30 -6.05
C ASN A 54 -2.22 5.28 -5.85
N PRO A 55 -1.50 4.31 -6.42
CA PRO A 55 -0.06 4.21 -6.25
C PRO A 55 0.72 5.36 -6.91
N TRP A 56 0.07 6.15 -7.75
CA TRP A 56 0.67 7.29 -8.44
C TRP A 56 0.33 8.64 -7.83
N ARG A 57 -0.35 8.65 -6.70
CA ARG A 57 -0.74 9.91 -6.09
C ARG A 57 0.46 10.63 -5.49
N TRP A 58 0.60 11.91 -5.85
CA TRP A 58 1.46 12.86 -5.19
C TRP A 58 0.72 13.59 -4.08
N GLN A 59 1.42 13.96 -3.03
CA GLN A 59 0.86 14.73 -1.90
C GLN A 59 0.19 16.04 -2.36
N ALA A 60 0.75 16.67 -3.39
CA ALA A 60 0.11 17.78 -4.08
C ALA A 60 -0.41 17.27 -5.43
N ASP A 61 -1.74 17.20 -5.59
CA ASP A 61 -2.39 16.74 -6.81
C ASP A 61 -2.09 17.64 -8.06
N ASN A 62 -1.27 18.66 -7.93
CA ASN A 62 -0.86 19.57 -8.99
C ASN A 62 0.49 19.22 -9.63
N ILE A 63 1.11 18.13 -9.26
CA ILE A 63 2.33 17.67 -9.92
C ILE A 63 1.96 17.06 -11.27
N LEU A 64 2.18 17.85 -12.33
CA LEU A 64 1.62 17.58 -13.65
C LEU A 64 2.68 17.27 -14.72
N SER A 65 3.95 17.45 -14.42
CA SER A 65 5.05 17.19 -15.35
C SER A 65 6.20 16.45 -14.68
N GLN A 66 7.08 15.88 -15.50
CA GLN A 66 8.31 15.25 -15.02
C GLN A 66 9.20 16.26 -14.27
N SER A 67 9.26 17.49 -14.75
CA SER A 67 10.01 18.57 -14.10
C SER A 67 9.44 18.89 -12.72
N ASP A 68 8.10 19.00 -12.60
CA ASP A 68 7.44 19.26 -11.33
C ASP A 68 7.70 18.12 -10.34
N ALA A 69 7.62 16.89 -10.80
CA ALA A 69 7.87 15.74 -9.95
C ALA A 69 9.34 15.64 -9.50
N ARG A 70 10.30 15.96 -10.37
CA ARG A 70 11.72 16.03 -9.97
C ARG A 70 11.94 17.06 -8.86
N THR A 71 11.28 18.20 -8.96
CA THR A 71 11.32 19.25 -7.95
C THR A 71 10.58 18.82 -6.68
N ALA A 72 9.35 18.34 -6.82
CA ALA A 72 8.51 17.89 -5.71
C ALA A 72 9.08 16.67 -4.99
N GLY A 73 9.78 15.78 -5.69
CA GLY A 73 10.38 14.58 -5.14
C GLY A 73 11.34 14.81 -3.98
N SER A 74 11.87 16.02 -3.83
CA SER A 74 12.73 16.41 -2.70
C SER A 74 11.96 16.76 -1.42
N SER A 75 10.66 17.07 -1.51
CA SER A 75 9.87 17.62 -0.40
C SER A 75 8.47 17.06 -0.27
N HIS A 76 7.89 16.49 -1.33
CA HIS A 76 6.52 15.98 -1.33
C HIS A 76 6.47 14.46 -1.19
N GLY A 77 5.38 13.96 -0.63
CA GLY A 77 5.08 12.56 -0.54
C GLY A 77 4.52 12.00 -1.85
N TYR A 78 4.74 10.71 -2.07
CA TYR A 78 4.23 9.97 -3.22
C TYR A 78 3.92 8.52 -2.87
N GLY A 79 3.00 7.92 -3.60
CA GLY A 79 2.70 6.50 -3.53
C GLY A 79 1.76 6.12 -2.38
N LEU A 80 1.56 4.82 -2.19
CA LEU A 80 0.51 4.22 -1.36
C LEU A 80 0.49 4.67 0.10
N ILE A 81 1.60 5.09 0.66
CA ILE A 81 1.72 5.60 2.03
C ILE A 81 2.35 7.00 2.07
N GLY A 82 2.30 7.74 0.97
CA GLY A 82 2.76 9.12 0.95
C GLY A 82 4.24 9.31 1.32
N TRP A 83 5.15 8.42 0.88
CA TRP A 83 6.57 8.52 1.22
C TRP A 83 7.14 9.91 1.00
N THR A 84 7.64 10.51 2.07
CA THR A 84 8.21 11.86 2.06
C THR A 84 9.66 11.85 2.58
N PRO A 85 10.63 12.39 1.87
CA PRO A 85 10.54 12.86 0.48
C PRO A 85 10.52 11.70 -0.53
N ALA A 86 9.67 11.79 -1.52
CA ALA A 86 9.51 10.76 -2.55
C ALA A 86 10.82 10.35 -3.21
N ARG A 87 11.69 11.33 -3.49
CA ARG A 87 13.01 11.11 -4.09
C ARG A 87 13.87 10.09 -3.36
N LYS A 88 13.75 10.01 -2.04
CA LYS A 88 14.53 9.06 -1.23
C LYS A 88 14.19 7.61 -1.57
N TYR A 89 12.96 7.36 -1.98
CA TYR A 89 12.42 6.01 -2.19
C TYR A 89 12.31 5.62 -3.66
N GLN A 90 12.09 6.59 -4.53
CA GLN A 90 11.70 6.34 -5.92
C GLN A 90 12.73 6.74 -6.95
N PHE A 91 13.46 7.85 -6.70
CA PHE A 91 14.27 8.47 -7.74
C PHE A 91 15.73 8.01 -7.78
N ASN A 92 16.15 7.14 -6.89
CA ASN A 92 17.55 6.73 -6.77
C ASN A 92 17.83 5.28 -7.16
N ASN A 93 16.97 4.61 -7.96
CA ASN A 93 17.07 3.16 -8.14
C ASN A 93 17.33 2.47 -6.80
N ALA A 94 16.62 2.90 -5.77
CA ALA A 94 16.94 2.59 -4.41
C ALA A 94 16.90 1.09 -4.22
N THR A 95 18.07 0.49 -4.19
CA THR A 95 18.23 -0.85 -3.64
C THR A 95 18.05 -0.73 -2.15
N TRP A 96 16.98 -1.23 -1.64
CA TRP A 96 16.81 -1.36 -0.23
C TRP A 96 17.20 -2.77 0.19
N ASN A 97 18.29 -2.89 0.92
CA ASN A 97 18.87 -4.18 1.34
C ASN A 97 19.09 -5.18 0.17
N GLY A 98 19.51 -4.71 -0.98
CA GLY A 98 19.75 -5.53 -2.15
C GLY A 98 18.52 -5.88 -2.97
N VAL A 99 17.32 -5.43 -2.57
CA VAL A 99 16.11 -5.53 -3.38
C VAL A 99 15.95 -4.24 -4.17
N VAL A 100 15.93 -4.35 -5.48
CA VAL A 100 15.58 -3.22 -6.37
C VAL A 100 14.10 -2.96 -6.20
N LEU A 101 13.74 -1.82 -5.61
CA LEU A 101 12.38 -1.53 -5.19
C LEU A 101 11.50 -0.97 -6.31
N PHE A 102 12.13 -0.42 -7.34
CA PHE A 102 11.51 0.09 -8.55
C PHE A 102 12.43 -0.24 -9.72
N PRO A 103 12.55 -1.54 -10.11
CA PRO A 103 13.55 -1.99 -11.08
C PRO A 103 13.41 -1.31 -12.44
N ASP A 104 12.18 -0.92 -12.79
CA ASP A 104 11.85 -0.31 -14.07
C ASP A 104 11.68 1.21 -13.95
N TYR A 105 12.07 1.78 -12.81
CA TYR A 105 11.96 3.20 -12.59
C TYR A 105 12.98 3.97 -13.43
N ASN A 106 12.65 4.23 -14.67
CA ASN A 106 13.31 5.20 -15.51
C ASN A 106 12.57 6.54 -15.37
N GLN A 107 13.29 7.57 -14.94
CA GLN A 107 12.71 8.90 -14.77
C GLN A 107 12.01 9.45 -16.03
N GLU A 108 12.39 8.98 -17.22
CA GLU A 108 11.80 9.38 -18.48
C GLU A 108 10.51 8.64 -18.82
N SER A 109 10.35 7.42 -18.33
CA SER A 109 9.21 6.56 -18.59
C SER A 109 8.31 6.35 -17.37
N TYR A 110 8.54 7.07 -16.28
CA TYR A 110 7.73 6.94 -15.08
C TYR A 110 6.28 7.30 -15.34
N PRO A 111 5.34 6.42 -14.98
CA PRO A 111 3.95 6.60 -15.32
C PRO A 111 3.34 7.92 -14.87
N GLY A 112 3.81 8.49 -13.78
CA GLY A 112 3.35 9.76 -13.27
C GLY A 112 3.60 10.99 -14.14
N TYR A 113 4.23 10.86 -15.30
CA TYR A 113 4.72 12.02 -16.07
C TYR A 113 4.16 12.15 -17.49
N GLY A 114 3.43 11.18 -17.97
CA GLY A 114 2.90 11.16 -19.33
C GLY A 114 1.46 11.69 -19.43
N PRO A 115 1.03 12.10 -20.61
CA PRO A 115 -0.35 12.54 -20.84
C PRO A 115 -1.38 11.39 -20.88
N ASN A 116 -0.96 10.15 -21.13
CA ASN A 116 -1.83 8.98 -21.29
C ASN A 116 -1.39 7.86 -20.34
N TRP A 117 -1.88 7.87 -19.14
CA TRP A 117 -1.41 7.04 -18.05
C TRP A 117 -2.06 5.68 -17.92
N SER A 118 -3.26 5.54 -18.45
CA SER A 118 -4.02 4.28 -18.42
C SER A 118 -3.34 3.13 -19.14
N ASP A 119 -2.42 3.44 -20.06
CA ASP A 119 -1.84 2.49 -21.01
C ASP A 119 -0.34 2.30 -20.82
N ILE A 120 0.24 2.72 -19.68
CA ILE A 120 1.68 2.63 -19.47
C ILE A 120 2.06 1.22 -19.00
N PRO A 121 2.92 0.51 -19.73
CA PRO A 121 3.46 -0.76 -19.29
C PRO A 121 4.21 -0.62 -17.95
N GLY A 122 4.01 -1.54 -17.02
CA GLY A 122 4.71 -1.53 -15.73
C GLY A 122 3.92 -0.93 -14.58
N LEU A 123 2.69 -0.46 -14.81
CA LEU A 123 1.79 0.03 -13.78
C LEU A 123 1.57 -0.99 -12.66
N GLU A 124 1.36 -2.23 -13.04
CA GLU A 124 1.23 -3.36 -12.13
C GLU A 124 2.49 -3.54 -11.28
N THR A 125 3.65 -3.34 -11.91
CA THR A 125 4.95 -3.45 -11.26
C THR A 125 5.14 -2.37 -10.21
N ASP A 126 4.72 -1.13 -10.47
CA ASP A 126 4.90 -0.03 -9.51
C ASP A 126 4.06 -0.23 -8.24
N GLY A 127 2.77 -0.54 -8.36
CA GLY A 127 1.92 -0.83 -7.21
C GLY A 127 2.43 -2.04 -6.41
N ALA A 128 2.78 -3.13 -7.08
CA ALA A 128 3.34 -4.31 -6.45
C ALA A 128 4.70 -4.03 -5.79
N ALA A 129 5.57 -3.27 -6.45
CA ALA A 129 6.88 -2.88 -5.90
C ALA A 129 6.72 -2.04 -4.64
N GLN A 130 5.78 -1.10 -4.61
CA GLN A 130 5.48 -0.30 -3.42
C GLN A 130 5.00 -1.18 -2.25
N VAL A 131 4.10 -2.13 -2.49
CA VAL A 131 3.63 -3.05 -1.43
C VAL A 131 4.75 -3.95 -0.93
N LYS A 132 5.62 -4.46 -1.82
CA LYS A 132 6.80 -5.25 -1.42
C LYS A 132 7.79 -4.42 -0.61
N LEU A 133 8.01 -3.16 -0.97
CA LEU A 133 8.80 -2.22 -0.17
C LEU A 133 8.24 -2.08 1.24
N ILE A 134 6.93 -1.89 1.36
CA ILE A 134 6.24 -1.79 2.64
C ILE A 134 6.46 -3.07 3.46
N ALA A 135 6.18 -4.23 2.88
CA ALA A 135 6.31 -5.52 3.56
C ALA A 135 7.74 -5.78 4.03
N GLU A 136 8.74 -5.54 3.17
CA GLU A 136 10.15 -5.68 3.51
C GLU A 136 10.57 -4.69 4.61
N GLY A 137 10.05 -3.46 4.58
CA GLY A 137 10.31 -2.46 5.60
C GLY A 137 9.84 -2.89 6.98
N VAL A 138 8.63 -3.37 7.05
CA VAL A 138 8.08 -3.92 8.28
C VAL A 138 8.84 -5.16 8.71
N ARG A 139 9.07 -6.14 7.81
CA ARG A 139 9.79 -7.38 8.12
C ARG A 139 11.18 -7.14 8.71
N ARG A 140 11.87 -6.12 8.23
CA ARG A 140 13.23 -5.77 8.68
C ARG A 140 13.26 -4.74 9.80
N SER A 141 12.09 -4.32 10.30
CA SER A 141 11.98 -3.27 11.31
C SER A 141 12.76 -2.00 10.92
N ASN A 142 12.66 -1.63 9.62
CA ASN A 142 13.35 -0.44 9.12
C ASN A 142 12.75 0.82 9.75
N PRO A 143 13.50 1.57 10.55
CA PRO A 143 12.97 2.74 11.25
C PRO A 143 12.55 3.88 10.32
N ASN A 144 12.98 3.88 9.07
CA ASN A 144 12.51 4.84 8.07
C ASN A 144 11.13 4.50 7.51
N LEU A 145 10.62 3.30 7.76
CA LEU A 145 9.29 2.87 7.38
C LEU A 145 8.42 2.58 8.60
N TYR A 146 8.89 1.73 9.50
CA TYR A 146 8.17 1.33 10.71
C TYR A 146 8.95 1.80 11.94
N LEU A 147 8.64 2.99 12.43
CA LEU A 147 9.26 3.55 13.61
C LEU A 147 8.53 3.02 14.85
N GLN A 148 9.14 2.07 15.52
CA GLN A 148 8.60 1.60 16.80
C GLN A 148 8.64 2.71 17.84
N ARG A 149 7.48 3.02 18.39
CA ARG A 149 7.30 4.02 19.44
C ARG A 149 7.03 3.36 20.79
N SER A 150 7.38 4.05 21.86
CA SER A 150 7.06 3.58 23.23
C SER A 150 5.55 3.38 23.40
N GLY A 151 5.14 2.25 23.96
CA GLY A 151 3.74 1.89 24.14
C GLY A 151 3.05 1.27 22.91
N HIS A 152 3.75 1.16 21.79
CA HIS A 152 3.23 0.58 20.54
C HIS A 152 3.91 -0.75 20.20
N VAL A 153 3.27 -1.54 19.33
CA VAL A 153 3.76 -2.87 18.97
C VAL A 153 5.00 -2.81 18.10
N SER A 154 5.83 -3.86 18.18
CA SER A 154 6.95 -4.03 17.25
C SER A 154 6.46 -4.38 15.84
N ALA A 155 7.29 -4.18 14.85
CA ALA A 155 7.00 -4.55 13.47
C ALA A 155 6.66 -6.04 13.32
N SER A 156 7.38 -6.91 14.02
CA SER A 156 7.11 -8.36 14.03
C SER A 156 5.78 -8.72 14.71
N THR A 157 5.39 -7.98 15.72
CA THR A 157 4.07 -8.14 16.37
C THR A 157 2.96 -7.58 15.50
N TYR A 158 3.22 -6.46 14.79
CA TYR A 158 2.22 -5.84 13.92
C TYR A 158 1.64 -6.82 12.91
N VAL A 159 2.50 -7.54 12.19
CA VAL A 159 2.08 -8.45 11.11
C VAL A 159 1.23 -9.63 11.59
N THR A 160 1.20 -9.89 12.88
CA THR A 160 0.42 -10.97 13.50
C THR A 160 -0.81 -10.47 14.26
N LEU A 161 -1.13 -9.18 14.20
CA LEU A 161 -2.31 -8.63 14.88
C LEU A 161 -3.59 -9.28 14.35
N THR A 162 -4.50 -9.59 15.28
CA THR A 162 -5.81 -10.21 15.00
C THR A 162 -6.99 -9.29 15.31
N ASN A 163 -6.73 -8.00 15.45
CA ASN A 163 -7.74 -6.96 15.64
C ASN A 163 -7.52 -5.84 14.64
N VAL A 164 -8.45 -5.70 13.71
CA VAL A 164 -8.34 -4.75 12.60
C VAL A 164 -8.27 -3.29 13.05
N ASN A 165 -9.02 -2.91 14.10
CA ASN A 165 -8.97 -1.54 14.62
C ASN A 165 -7.63 -1.23 15.27
N LYS A 166 -7.10 -2.19 16.05
CA LYS A 166 -5.76 -2.07 16.64
C LYS A 166 -4.72 -1.98 15.53
N ALA A 167 -4.79 -2.82 14.52
CA ALA A 167 -3.86 -2.78 13.40
C ALA A 167 -3.88 -1.43 12.67
N ALA A 168 -5.05 -0.85 12.41
CA ALA A 168 -5.16 0.47 11.78
C ALA A 168 -4.54 1.58 12.64
N SER A 169 -4.74 1.53 13.97
CA SER A 169 -4.15 2.50 14.88
C SER A 169 -2.64 2.35 14.99
N GLU A 170 -2.14 1.12 15.14
CA GLU A 170 -0.70 0.85 15.25
C GLU A 170 0.05 1.24 13.97
N TRP A 171 -0.58 1.02 12.78
CA TRP A 171 -0.02 1.49 11.53
C TRP A 171 0.14 3.01 11.53
N TRP A 172 -0.90 3.73 11.92
CA TRP A 172 -0.84 5.18 11.99
C TRP A 172 0.27 5.67 12.93
N TRP A 173 0.39 5.06 14.12
CA TRP A 173 1.41 5.43 15.09
C TRP A 173 2.84 5.17 14.62
N CYS A 174 3.06 4.08 13.91
CA CYS A 174 4.40 3.59 13.59
C CYS A 174 4.85 3.90 12.16
N VAL A 175 3.92 4.20 11.25
CA VAL A 175 4.22 4.45 9.83
C VAL A 175 3.83 5.85 9.40
N GLU A 176 2.58 6.26 9.66
CA GLU A 176 2.03 7.51 9.09
C GLU A 176 2.17 8.72 10.01
N TYR A 177 2.40 8.54 11.24
CA TYR A 177 2.35 9.50 12.35
C TYR A 177 2.31 10.97 11.95
N SER A 178 1.21 11.64 12.28
CA SER A 178 1.05 13.07 12.12
C SER A 178 0.78 13.75 13.48
N ALA A 179 0.77 15.08 13.50
CA ALA A 179 0.56 15.85 14.72
C ALA A 179 -0.84 15.66 15.36
N SER A 180 -1.83 15.15 14.61
CA SER A 180 -3.19 14.93 15.09
C SER A 180 -3.65 13.49 14.87
N SER A 181 -4.16 12.87 15.95
CA SER A 181 -4.76 11.53 15.92
C SER A 181 -6.23 11.51 15.48
N GLU A 182 -6.80 12.64 15.10
CA GLU A 182 -8.22 12.76 14.70
C GLU A 182 -8.60 11.87 13.52
N SER A 183 -7.64 11.50 12.68
CA SER A 183 -7.88 10.62 11.53
C SER A 183 -8.02 9.13 11.90
N ILE A 184 -7.60 8.71 13.08
CA ILE A 184 -7.58 7.29 13.48
C ILE A 184 -8.96 6.64 13.37
N PRO A 185 -10.07 7.22 13.84
CA PRO A 185 -11.38 6.60 13.69
C PRO A 185 -11.80 6.35 12.24
N THR A 186 -11.46 7.27 11.33
CA THR A 186 -11.75 7.12 9.90
C THR A 186 -10.89 6.00 9.28
N ARG A 187 -9.61 5.92 9.63
CA ARG A 187 -8.70 4.85 9.19
C ARG A 187 -9.17 3.48 9.68
N GLN A 188 -9.63 3.41 10.93
CA GLN A 188 -10.24 2.20 11.47
C GLN A 188 -11.53 1.81 10.75
N LEU A 189 -12.38 2.80 10.39
CA LEU A 189 -13.57 2.54 9.57
C LEU A 189 -13.20 1.93 8.23
N TYR A 190 -12.26 2.53 7.50
CA TYR A 190 -11.81 2.03 6.20
C TYR A 190 -11.19 0.64 6.30
N ALA A 191 -10.42 0.39 7.35
CA ALA A 191 -9.83 -0.92 7.61
C ALA A 191 -10.91 -2.00 7.84
N ARG A 192 -11.96 -1.69 8.62
CA ARG A 192 -13.08 -2.63 8.86
C ARG A 192 -13.86 -2.93 7.59
N GLU A 193 -14.15 -1.91 6.77
CA GLU A 193 -14.89 -2.10 5.52
C GLU A 193 -14.11 -2.98 4.53
N LEU A 194 -12.82 -2.74 4.39
CA LEU A 194 -11.96 -3.59 3.58
C LEU A 194 -11.83 -5.02 4.14
N TYR A 195 -11.79 -5.15 5.46
CA TYR A 195 -11.75 -6.45 6.10
C TYR A 195 -13.02 -7.27 5.80
N GLU A 196 -14.21 -6.68 5.96
CA GLU A 196 -15.46 -7.38 5.63
C GLU A 196 -15.55 -7.65 4.13
N TRP A 197 -15.20 -6.70 3.29
CA TRP A 197 -15.20 -6.88 1.84
C TRP A 197 -14.26 -8.01 1.40
N LEU A 198 -13.03 -8.07 1.90
CA LEU A 198 -12.08 -9.13 1.58
C LEU A 198 -12.58 -10.50 2.06
N LYS A 199 -13.17 -10.58 3.25
CA LYS A 199 -13.79 -11.83 3.74
C LYS A 199 -14.90 -12.33 2.81
N GLU A 200 -15.78 -11.45 2.36
CA GLU A 200 -16.84 -11.80 1.41
C GLU A 200 -16.27 -12.27 0.07
N HIS A 201 -15.09 -11.83 -0.29
CA HIS A 201 -14.36 -12.24 -1.50
C HIS A 201 -13.37 -13.40 -1.28
N GLY A 202 -13.49 -14.07 -0.15
CA GLY A 202 -12.82 -15.35 0.09
C GLY A 202 -11.53 -15.30 0.90
N TRP A 203 -11.10 -14.15 1.37
CA TRP A 203 -9.97 -14.03 2.28
C TRP A 203 -10.35 -14.53 3.68
N GLN A 204 -9.44 -15.23 4.36
CA GLN A 204 -9.73 -15.84 5.65
C GLN A 204 -9.14 -15.05 6.80
N PRO A 205 -9.92 -14.77 7.86
CA PRO A 205 -9.40 -14.23 9.11
C PRO A 205 -8.36 -15.16 9.74
N SER A 206 -7.47 -14.56 10.55
CA SER A 206 -6.48 -15.32 11.30
C SER A 206 -7.13 -16.40 12.18
N GLY A 207 -6.56 -17.59 12.17
CA GLY A 207 -7.07 -18.75 12.93
C GLY A 207 -8.26 -19.47 12.30
N SER A 208 -8.74 -19.03 11.15
CA SER A 208 -9.77 -19.78 10.41
C SER A 208 -9.14 -20.91 9.58
N THR A 209 -9.85 -22.03 9.47
CA THR A 209 -9.44 -23.12 8.58
C THR A 209 -9.67 -22.71 7.13
N PRO A 210 -8.68 -22.83 6.23
CA PRO A 210 -8.87 -22.51 4.83
C PRO A 210 -10.05 -23.30 4.24
N LYS A 211 -10.97 -22.62 3.58
CA LYS A 211 -12.04 -23.31 2.84
C LYS A 211 -11.45 -23.89 1.56
N ILE A 212 -11.38 -25.20 1.47
CA ILE A 212 -10.78 -25.98 0.36
C ILE A 212 -11.35 -25.59 -1.03
N TRP A 213 -12.56 -25.02 -1.09
CA TRP A 213 -13.19 -24.63 -2.37
C TRP A 213 -12.50 -23.44 -3.10
N LEU A 214 -11.66 -22.68 -2.41
CA LEU A 214 -10.88 -21.59 -3.05
C LEU A 214 -9.82 -22.14 -4.02
N LEU A 215 -9.39 -23.38 -3.87
CA LEU A 215 -8.44 -24.02 -4.78
C LEU A 215 -9.09 -24.49 -6.09
N SER A 216 -10.42 -24.64 -6.14
CA SER A 216 -11.12 -25.18 -7.33
C SER A 216 -11.37 -24.14 -8.43
N LYS A 217 -11.39 -22.85 -8.13
CA LYS A 217 -11.61 -21.79 -9.14
C LYS A 217 -10.40 -21.49 -10.04
N LYS A 218 -9.19 -21.93 -9.67
CA LYS A 218 -7.98 -21.77 -10.50
C LYS A 218 -7.86 -22.79 -11.63
N TRP A 219 -8.71 -23.83 -11.69
CA TRP A 219 -8.57 -24.95 -12.64
C TRP A 219 -9.57 -24.96 -13.80
N TYR A 220 -10.46 -23.98 -13.88
CA TYR A 220 -11.44 -23.89 -15.00
C TYR A 220 -11.23 -22.66 -15.89
N ARG A 221 -9.99 -22.44 -16.32
CA ARG A 221 -9.70 -21.68 -17.54
C ARG A 221 -8.59 -22.42 -18.30
N LEU A 222 -8.99 -23.44 -18.98
CA LEU A 222 -8.35 -23.97 -20.18
C LEU A 222 -9.20 -23.58 -21.38
#